data_6656e7fabb0fd543fb1e481bd785ac40
#
_entry.id   6656e7fabb0fd543fb1e481bd785ac40
#
_cell.length_a   1.000
_cell.length_b   1.000
_cell.length_c   1.000
_cell.angle_alpha   90.00
_cell.angle_beta   90.00
_cell.angle_gamma   90.00
#
_symmetry.space_group_name_H-M   'P 1'
#
loop_
_entity.id
_entity.type
_entity.pdbx_description
1 polymer ?
#
loop_
_entity_poly.entity_id
_entity_poly.type
_entity_poly.pdbx_seq_one_letter_code
_entity_poly.pdbx_strand_id
1 'polypeptide(L)'
;MVSYNIGFGAYEDDYSFFMDGGTESWAWSKERLDENLSLIAQTLKDQMADYYFIQEVDTDSTRSYHRNEADILRRALTGYSSVWGQNYDSPFLFWPLTQPHGSSVSGLMTFSSAPIASSLRRSLPIETGVMKLVDLDRCYTVSRVPMENGRELILYAVHLSAYTSDGTIAIKQMEMLLDDMQAEYEKGNYCVCGGDFNKDLLGNSDQVFGISAGDYTWAQPVPAELFSGKNIAKIAPLDQDNPVPSCRNADAPYHSGQYVVTVDGFLVSDNVTVSSATVIDTGFAYSDHNPVTMTFTLQP
;
A
#
# COMPACT_ATOMS: atom_id res chain seq x y z
N MET A 1 -3.71 2.60 13.70
CA MET A 1 -4.09 2.28 12.30
C MET A 1 -3.10 1.28 11.71
N VAL A 2 -3.49 0.58 10.64
CA VAL A 2 -2.65 -0.39 9.94
C VAL A 2 -2.71 -0.11 8.43
N SER A 3 -1.57 -0.26 7.73
CA SER A 3 -1.54 -0.34 6.27
C SER A 3 -0.90 -1.67 5.85
N TYR A 4 -1.45 -2.32 4.83
CA TYR A 4 -0.98 -3.60 4.35
C TYR A 4 -1.25 -3.79 2.85
N ASN A 5 -0.19 -3.91 2.05
CA ASN A 5 -0.27 -4.42 0.69
C ASN A 5 -0.35 -5.95 0.77
N ILE A 6 -1.48 -6.52 0.34
CA ILE A 6 -1.75 -7.96 0.47
C ILE A 6 -1.33 -8.78 -0.74
N GLY A 7 -0.72 -8.15 -1.76
CA GLY A 7 -0.23 -8.84 -2.96
C GLY A 7 -1.28 -9.75 -3.59
N PHE A 8 -2.51 -9.27 -3.80
CA PHE A 8 -3.68 -10.07 -4.23
C PHE A 8 -3.77 -11.47 -3.57
N GLY A 9 -3.37 -11.56 -2.30
CA GLY A 9 -3.41 -12.80 -1.51
C GLY A 9 -2.45 -13.91 -1.95
N ALA A 10 -1.46 -13.63 -2.81
CA ALA A 10 -0.67 -14.68 -3.46
C ALA A 10 0.85 -14.65 -3.19
N TYR A 11 1.39 -13.56 -2.66
CA TYR A 11 2.85 -13.41 -2.49
C TYR A 11 3.35 -14.01 -1.16
N GLU A 12 2.96 -15.24 -0.87
CA GLU A 12 3.50 -16.00 0.26
C GLU A 12 5.04 -16.14 0.17
N ASP A 13 5.68 -16.57 1.21
CA ASP A 13 7.16 -16.62 1.31
C ASP A 13 7.84 -17.50 0.23
N ASP A 14 7.12 -18.49 -0.30
CA ASP A 14 7.62 -19.37 -1.37
C ASP A 14 7.24 -18.89 -2.80
N TYR A 15 6.59 -17.72 -2.92
CA TYR A 15 6.12 -17.17 -4.19
C TYR A 15 7.14 -16.24 -4.83
N SER A 16 7.18 -16.24 -6.17
CA SER A 16 7.92 -15.27 -6.98
C SER A 16 7.07 -14.83 -8.18
N PHE A 17 7.13 -13.55 -8.54
CA PHE A 17 6.26 -12.99 -9.56
C PHE A 17 7.01 -12.71 -10.86
N PHE A 18 6.42 -13.08 -12.00
CA PHE A 18 7.09 -13.01 -13.30
C PHE A 18 7.48 -11.57 -13.73
N MET A 19 6.72 -10.55 -13.31
CA MET A 19 7.03 -9.16 -13.63
C MET A 19 8.20 -8.61 -12.79
N ASP A 20 8.49 -9.23 -11.65
CA ASP A 20 9.61 -8.87 -10.78
C ASP A 20 10.87 -9.72 -11.08
N GLY A 21 10.82 -10.56 -12.11
CA GLY A 21 11.91 -11.46 -12.50
C GLY A 21 11.73 -12.90 -12.03
N GLY A 22 10.64 -13.21 -11.33
CA GLY A 22 10.26 -14.55 -10.90
C GLY A 22 9.53 -15.37 -11.97
N THR A 23 8.71 -16.31 -11.56
CA THR A 23 8.13 -17.33 -12.46
C THR A 23 6.61 -17.33 -12.49
N GLU A 24 5.94 -17.03 -11.39
CA GLU A 24 4.51 -17.21 -11.24
C GLU A 24 3.73 -16.02 -11.81
N SER A 25 2.55 -16.28 -12.37
CA SER A 25 1.65 -15.24 -12.89
C SER A 25 0.27 -15.25 -12.21
N TRP A 26 -0.05 -16.32 -11.49
CA TRP A 26 -1.28 -16.51 -10.72
C TRP A 26 -0.94 -16.95 -9.30
N ALA A 27 -1.89 -16.82 -8.37
CA ALA A 27 -1.83 -17.52 -7.11
C ALA A 27 -1.65 -19.04 -7.32
N TRP A 28 -0.98 -19.72 -6.38
CA TRP A 28 -0.64 -21.15 -6.49
C TRP A 28 -1.84 -22.05 -6.79
N SER A 29 -2.92 -21.86 -6.06
CA SER A 29 -4.21 -22.52 -6.28
C SER A 29 -5.32 -21.69 -5.63
N LYS A 30 -6.56 -22.01 -5.98
CA LYS A 30 -7.73 -21.35 -5.39
C LYS A 30 -7.85 -21.64 -3.89
N GLU A 31 -7.57 -22.86 -3.48
CA GLU A 31 -7.62 -23.31 -2.08
C GLU A 31 -6.57 -22.59 -1.25
N ARG A 32 -5.34 -22.50 -1.76
CA ARG A 32 -4.23 -21.83 -1.07
C ARG A 32 -4.46 -20.32 -0.99
N LEU A 33 -4.99 -19.71 -2.04
CA LEU A 33 -5.41 -18.30 -2.03
C LEU A 33 -6.47 -18.05 -0.94
N ASP A 34 -7.51 -18.89 -0.84
CA ASP A 34 -8.56 -18.76 0.18
C ASP A 34 -7.99 -18.91 1.60
N GLU A 35 -7.04 -19.83 1.80
CA GLU A 35 -6.34 -20.02 3.07
C GLU A 35 -5.48 -18.79 3.42
N ASN A 36 -4.67 -18.31 2.48
CA ASN A 36 -3.82 -17.15 2.70
C ASN A 36 -4.63 -15.87 2.98
N LEU A 37 -5.72 -15.63 2.25
CA LEU A 37 -6.64 -14.51 2.52
C LEU A 37 -7.27 -14.61 3.93
N SER A 38 -7.52 -15.82 4.41
CA SER A 38 -7.98 -16.04 5.78
C SER A 38 -6.94 -15.66 6.83
N LEU A 39 -5.66 -15.99 6.58
CA LEU A 39 -4.53 -15.65 7.44
C LEU A 39 -4.23 -14.15 7.43
N ILE A 40 -4.28 -13.50 6.26
CA ILE A 40 -4.21 -12.04 6.10
C ILE A 40 -5.33 -11.37 6.91
N ALA A 41 -6.56 -11.83 6.75
CA ALA A 41 -7.71 -11.29 7.48
C ALA A 41 -7.56 -11.46 9.00
N GLN A 42 -7.01 -12.58 9.47
CA GLN A 42 -6.74 -12.81 10.88
C GLN A 42 -5.64 -11.87 11.39
N THR A 43 -4.55 -11.70 10.64
CA THR A 43 -3.47 -10.76 10.95
C THR A 43 -4.00 -9.34 11.14
N LEU A 44 -4.90 -8.89 10.26
CA LEU A 44 -5.54 -7.58 10.37
C LEU A 44 -6.41 -7.49 11.63
N LYS A 45 -7.25 -8.50 11.90
CA LYS A 45 -8.14 -8.53 13.08
C LYS A 45 -7.38 -8.46 14.39
N ASP A 46 -6.25 -9.15 14.47
CA ASP A 46 -5.42 -9.20 15.68
C ASP A 46 -4.84 -7.83 16.05
N GLN A 47 -4.76 -6.90 15.09
CA GLN A 47 -4.30 -5.52 15.35
C GLN A 47 -5.33 -4.65 16.05
N MET A 48 -6.63 -4.98 15.98
CA MET A 48 -7.72 -4.22 16.60
C MET A 48 -7.62 -2.70 16.33
N ALA A 49 -7.22 -2.34 15.11
CA ALA A 49 -6.97 -0.95 14.74
C ALA A 49 -8.29 -0.20 14.41
N ASP A 50 -8.33 1.11 14.62
CA ASP A 50 -9.49 1.93 14.24
C ASP A 50 -9.59 2.10 12.72
N TYR A 51 -8.46 2.08 12.01
CA TYR A 51 -8.39 2.31 10.58
C TYR A 51 -7.45 1.30 9.91
N TYR A 52 -7.86 0.82 8.72
CA TYR A 52 -7.01 -0.01 7.86
C TYR A 52 -6.97 0.55 6.45
N PHE A 53 -5.78 0.56 5.86
CA PHE A 53 -5.55 0.79 4.44
C PHE A 53 -4.97 -0.46 3.82
N ILE A 54 -5.66 -1.03 2.84
CA ILE A 54 -5.25 -2.31 2.23
C ILE A 54 -5.07 -2.09 0.74
N GLN A 55 -3.94 -2.49 0.20
CA GLN A 55 -3.56 -2.34 -1.19
C GLN A 55 -3.58 -3.71 -1.89
N GLU A 56 -3.66 -3.69 -3.21
CA GLU A 56 -3.74 -4.88 -4.08
C GLU A 56 -4.90 -5.81 -3.75
N VAL A 57 -6.07 -5.25 -3.54
CA VAL A 57 -7.29 -6.00 -3.25
C VAL A 57 -8.02 -6.30 -4.56
N ASP A 58 -7.89 -7.52 -5.06
CA ASP A 58 -8.55 -7.98 -6.28
C ASP A 58 -10.07 -8.16 -6.07
N THR A 59 -10.85 -7.78 -7.07
CA THR A 59 -12.30 -8.01 -7.06
C THR A 59 -12.75 -8.95 -8.16
N ASP A 60 -12.07 -8.91 -9.31
CA ASP A 60 -12.30 -9.78 -10.45
C ASP A 60 -11.02 -9.87 -11.30
N SER A 61 -10.13 -10.78 -10.95
CA SER A 61 -8.85 -10.96 -11.63
C SER A 61 -8.60 -12.42 -11.96
N THR A 62 -8.08 -12.67 -13.16
CA THR A 62 -7.69 -14.01 -13.60
C THR A 62 -6.64 -14.60 -12.66
N ARG A 63 -5.64 -13.79 -12.26
CA ARG A 63 -4.52 -14.19 -11.38
C ARG A 63 -4.94 -14.66 -10.00
N SER A 64 -6.09 -14.21 -9.51
CA SER A 64 -6.66 -14.55 -8.21
C SER A 64 -7.94 -15.39 -8.33
N TYR A 65 -8.08 -16.16 -9.43
CA TYR A 65 -9.22 -17.06 -9.67
C TYR A 65 -10.59 -16.37 -9.55
N HIS A 66 -10.68 -15.09 -9.94
CA HIS A 66 -11.89 -14.27 -9.85
C HIS A 66 -12.47 -14.19 -8.43
N ARG A 67 -11.59 -14.25 -7.40
CA ARG A 67 -12.01 -14.05 -6.01
C ARG A 67 -12.29 -12.57 -5.75
N ASN A 68 -13.41 -12.30 -5.11
CA ASN A 68 -13.69 -10.96 -4.60
C ASN A 68 -13.10 -10.83 -3.19
N GLU A 69 -11.84 -10.40 -3.12
CA GLU A 69 -11.09 -10.23 -1.88
C GLU A 69 -11.67 -9.12 -1.03
N ALA A 70 -12.19 -8.05 -1.67
CA ALA A 70 -12.87 -6.97 -0.96
C ALA A 70 -14.06 -7.48 -0.13
N ASP A 71 -14.83 -8.42 -0.66
CA ASP A 71 -15.95 -9.00 0.09
C ASP A 71 -15.48 -9.96 1.19
N ILE A 72 -14.35 -10.65 0.99
CA ILE A 72 -13.72 -11.49 2.02
C ILE A 72 -13.29 -10.63 3.20
N LEU A 73 -12.58 -9.52 2.93
CA LEU A 73 -12.11 -8.58 3.94
C LEU A 73 -13.27 -7.88 4.67
N ARG A 74 -14.34 -7.48 3.97
CA ARG A 74 -15.54 -6.91 4.59
C ARG A 74 -16.21 -7.88 5.57
N ARG A 75 -16.28 -9.16 5.20
CA ARG A 75 -16.81 -10.20 6.10
C ARG A 75 -15.91 -10.46 7.30
N ALA A 76 -14.60 -10.28 7.15
CA ALA A 76 -13.66 -10.45 8.26
C ALA A 76 -13.69 -9.26 9.23
N LEU A 77 -13.73 -8.04 8.71
CA LEU A 77 -13.74 -6.79 9.48
C LEU A 77 -15.18 -6.25 9.63
N THR A 78 -16.07 -7.07 10.20
CA THR A 78 -17.46 -6.69 10.47
C THR A 78 -17.53 -5.54 11.45
N GLY A 79 -18.44 -4.59 11.20
CA GLY A 79 -18.64 -3.42 12.06
C GLY A 79 -17.83 -2.19 11.62
N TYR A 80 -16.93 -2.33 10.66
CA TYR A 80 -16.25 -1.19 10.05
C TYR A 80 -17.02 -0.64 8.85
N SER A 81 -17.05 0.69 8.71
CA SER A 81 -17.34 1.34 7.43
C SER A 81 -16.23 1.04 6.46
N SER A 82 -16.52 0.76 5.19
CA SER A 82 -15.48 0.46 4.21
C SER A 82 -15.73 1.12 2.87
N VAL A 83 -14.63 1.48 2.20
CA VAL A 83 -14.59 2.04 0.85
C VAL A 83 -13.61 1.22 0.04
N TRP A 84 -13.95 0.95 -1.22
CA TRP A 84 -13.05 0.36 -2.21
C TRP A 84 -12.90 1.32 -3.40
N GLY A 85 -11.68 1.54 -3.86
CA GLY A 85 -11.37 2.37 -5.02
C GLY A 85 -10.48 1.62 -5.99
N GLN A 86 -10.91 1.51 -7.27
CA GLN A 86 -10.13 0.86 -8.32
C GLN A 86 -8.82 1.61 -8.54
N ASN A 87 -7.71 0.89 -8.40
CA ASN A 87 -6.34 1.41 -8.57
C ASN A 87 -5.62 0.76 -9.76
N TYR A 88 -6.16 -0.33 -10.27
CA TYR A 88 -5.63 -1.07 -11.39
C TYR A 88 -6.77 -1.79 -12.14
N ASP A 89 -6.83 -1.60 -13.47
CA ASP A 89 -7.75 -2.29 -14.37
C ASP A 89 -7.00 -2.61 -15.65
N SER A 90 -6.54 -3.85 -15.80
CA SER A 90 -5.78 -4.25 -16.96
C SER A 90 -6.60 -5.10 -17.91
N PRO A 91 -6.45 -4.86 -19.23
CA PRO A 91 -6.99 -5.78 -20.23
C PRO A 91 -6.29 -7.14 -20.11
N PHE A 92 -6.79 -8.12 -20.86
CA PHE A 92 -6.20 -9.45 -20.86
C PHE A 92 -4.75 -9.44 -21.37
N LEU A 93 -3.81 -9.74 -20.47
CA LEU A 93 -2.37 -9.86 -20.77
C LEU A 93 -2.06 -11.30 -21.14
N PHE A 94 -1.56 -11.51 -22.37
CA PHE A 94 -1.25 -12.83 -22.93
C PHE A 94 0.10 -13.43 -22.47
N TRP A 95 0.83 -12.73 -21.65
CA TRP A 95 2.13 -13.16 -21.12
C TRP A 95 2.02 -13.51 -19.64
N PRO A 96 2.74 -14.55 -19.13
CA PRO A 96 3.54 -15.55 -19.86
C PRO A 96 2.69 -16.46 -20.75
N LEU A 97 3.25 -16.96 -21.87
CA LEU A 97 2.50 -17.78 -22.84
C LEU A 97 2.00 -19.12 -22.26
N THR A 98 2.68 -19.64 -21.27
CA THR A 98 2.34 -20.91 -20.59
C THR A 98 1.17 -20.75 -19.62
N GLN A 99 1.05 -19.57 -18.99
CA GLN A 99 -0.03 -19.22 -18.07
C GLN A 99 -0.26 -17.70 -18.17
N PRO A 100 -1.06 -17.26 -19.16
CA PRO A 100 -1.35 -15.84 -19.34
C PRO A 100 -1.87 -15.19 -18.07
N HIS A 101 -1.32 -14.03 -17.71
CA HIS A 101 -1.71 -13.28 -16.52
C HIS A 101 -3.22 -12.94 -16.53
N GLY A 102 -3.79 -12.75 -17.72
CA GLY A 102 -5.19 -12.49 -17.90
C GLY A 102 -5.56 -11.04 -17.62
N SER A 103 -6.83 -10.79 -17.34
CA SER A 103 -7.35 -9.49 -16.91
C SER A 103 -7.30 -9.36 -15.39
N SER A 104 -7.14 -8.14 -14.90
CA SER A 104 -7.08 -7.86 -13.47
C SER A 104 -7.85 -6.58 -13.12
N VAL A 105 -8.68 -6.67 -12.08
CA VAL A 105 -9.35 -5.52 -11.45
C VAL A 105 -8.97 -5.54 -9.97
N SER A 106 -8.12 -4.59 -9.58
CA SER A 106 -7.57 -4.47 -8.25
C SER A 106 -7.72 -3.06 -7.69
N GLY A 107 -7.71 -2.93 -6.37
CA GLY A 107 -7.97 -1.64 -5.75
C GLY A 107 -7.39 -1.45 -4.36
N LEU A 108 -7.78 -0.31 -3.81
CA LEU A 108 -7.45 0.13 -2.46
C LEU A 108 -8.69 -0.02 -1.58
N MET A 109 -8.53 -0.55 -0.37
CA MET A 109 -9.59 -0.54 0.63
C MET A 109 -9.21 0.35 1.81
N THR A 110 -10.19 1.11 2.27
CA THR A 110 -10.15 1.83 3.54
C THR A 110 -11.23 1.26 4.45
N PHE A 111 -10.85 0.88 5.67
CA PHE A 111 -11.78 0.54 6.73
C PHE A 111 -11.67 1.57 7.86
N SER A 112 -12.81 1.92 8.46
CA SER A 112 -12.92 2.85 9.59
C SER A 112 -13.89 2.32 10.62
N SER A 113 -13.48 2.28 11.89
CA SER A 113 -14.38 1.97 13.03
C SER A 113 -15.45 3.04 13.23
N ALA A 114 -15.18 4.28 12.81
CA ALA A 114 -16.15 5.36 12.76
C ALA A 114 -16.84 5.45 11.39
N PRO A 115 -18.05 5.99 11.30
CA PRO A 115 -18.75 6.16 10.03
C PRO A 115 -17.98 7.05 9.04
N ILE A 116 -17.83 6.60 7.81
CA ILE A 116 -17.32 7.41 6.70
C ILE A 116 -18.50 8.18 6.11
N ALA A 117 -18.47 9.52 6.21
CA ALA A 117 -19.55 10.38 5.72
C ALA A 117 -19.55 10.52 4.19
N SER A 118 -18.37 10.55 3.59
CA SER A 118 -18.20 10.59 2.14
C SER A 118 -16.84 10.06 1.72
N SER A 119 -16.74 9.65 0.48
CA SER A 119 -15.49 9.18 -0.09
C SER A 119 -15.42 9.53 -1.57
N LEU A 120 -14.22 9.74 -2.06
CA LEU A 120 -13.97 9.92 -3.48
C LEU A 120 -12.66 9.24 -3.90
N ARG A 121 -12.60 8.88 -5.17
CA ARG A 121 -11.40 8.39 -5.85
C ARG A 121 -10.77 9.54 -6.65
N ARG A 122 -9.48 9.76 -6.47
CA ARG A 122 -8.68 10.73 -7.22
C ARG A 122 -7.71 10.01 -8.15
N SER A 123 -7.89 10.16 -9.44
CA SER A 123 -6.96 9.62 -10.44
C SER A 123 -5.62 10.34 -10.33
N LEU A 124 -4.55 9.55 -10.34
CA LEU A 124 -3.17 10.03 -10.36
C LEU A 124 -2.64 10.11 -11.80
N PRO A 125 -1.65 10.97 -12.07
CA PRO A 125 -0.92 10.92 -13.34
C PRO A 125 -0.27 9.55 -13.51
N ILE A 126 -0.32 9.02 -14.73
CA ILE A 126 0.26 7.72 -15.10
C ILE A 126 1.17 7.88 -16.32
N GLU A 127 2.04 6.90 -16.56
CA GLU A 127 2.88 6.85 -17.74
C GLU A 127 2.05 6.79 -19.03
N THR A 128 2.63 7.30 -20.10
CA THR A 128 2.05 7.24 -21.45
C THR A 128 2.77 6.22 -22.32
N GLY A 129 2.09 5.63 -23.32
CA GLY A 129 2.68 4.63 -24.19
C GLY A 129 2.49 3.19 -23.70
N VAL A 130 3.47 2.31 -24.00
CA VAL A 130 3.38 0.86 -23.69
C VAL A 130 3.37 0.60 -22.19
N MET A 131 4.09 1.41 -21.41
CA MET A 131 4.13 1.31 -19.94
C MET A 131 2.76 1.58 -19.29
N LYS A 132 1.84 2.23 -19.98
CA LYS A 132 0.46 2.38 -19.54
C LYS A 132 -0.23 1.05 -19.23
N LEU A 133 0.19 -0.07 -19.85
CA LEU A 133 -0.39 -1.39 -19.62
C LEU A 133 -0.08 -1.98 -18.23
N VAL A 134 0.94 -1.47 -17.56
CA VAL A 134 1.36 -1.89 -16.21
C VAL A 134 1.07 -0.86 -15.12
N ASP A 135 0.70 0.38 -15.50
CA ASP A 135 0.45 1.50 -14.58
C ASP A 135 -0.99 2.07 -14.73
N LEU A 136 -1.93 1.21 -15.10
CA LEU A 136 -3.32 1.59 -15.37
C LEU A 136 -4.06 2.01 -14.10
N ASP A 137 -4.79 3.13 -14.20
CA ASP A 137 -5.78 3.59 -13.23
C ASP A 137 -5.26 3.98 -11.84
N ARG A 138 -3.96 4.22 -11.66
CA ARG A 138 -3.41 4.66 -10.36
C ARG A 138 -4.24 5.79 -9.76
N CYS A 139 -4.55 5.64 -8.49
CA CYS A 139 -5.36 6.59 -7.74
C CYS A 139 -4.95 6.64 -6.27
N TYR A 140 -5.52 7.58 -5.55
CA TYR A 140 -5.71 7.48 -4.11
C TYR A 140 -7.20 7.66 -3.78
N THR A 141 -7.61 7.10 -2.66
CA THR A 141 -8.95 7.33 -2.13
C THR A 141 -8.90 8.33 -1.00
N VAL A 142 -9.92 9.18 -0.91
CA VAL A 142 -10.09 10.19 0.15
C VAL A 142 -11.38 9.88 0.88
N SER A 143 -11.31 9.52 2.16
CA SER A 143 -12.47 9.20 2.99
C SER A 143 -12.57 10.19 4.15
N ARG A 144 -13.77 10.73 4.39
CA ARG A 144 -14.03 11.75 5.38
C ARG A 144 -14.73 11.16 6.59
N VAL A 145 -14.13 11.30 7.76
CA VAL A 145 -14.67 10.87 9.05
C VAL A 145 -14.92 12.10 9.91
N PRO A 146 -16.20 12.46 10.18
CA PRO A 146 -16.53 13.61 11.02
C PRO A 146 -16.05 13.42 12.46
N MET A 147 -15.48 14.48 13.05
CA MET A 147 -15.02 14.53 14.43
C MET A 147 -15.96 15.37 15.29
N GLU A 148 -16.01 15.10 16.60
CA GLU A 148 -16.91 15.79 17.56
C GLU A 148 -16.64 17.31 17.65
N ASN A 149 -15.42 17.74 17.35
CA ASN A 149 -15.03 19.16 17.36
C ASN A 149 -15.43 19.92 16.08
N GLY A 150 -16.19 19.29 15.18
CA GLY A 150 -16.67 19.89 13.93
C GLY A 150 -15.65 19.88 12.79
N ARG A 151 -14.44 19.35 13.00
CA ARG A 151 -13.45 19.08 11.95
C ARG A 151 -13.69 17.69 11.35
N GLU A 152 -12.90 17.34 10.34
CA GLU A 152 -12.91 16.01 9.76
C GLU A 152 -11.51 15.38 9.87
N LEU A 153 -11.47 14.07 10.09
CA LEU A 153 -10.29 13.26 9.81
C LEU A 153 -10.38 12.77 8.37
N ILE A 154 -9.43 13.20 7.56
CA ILE A 154 -9.33 12.84 6.15
C ILE A 154 -8.35 11.69 6.00
N LEU A 155 -8.85 10.55 5.59
CA LEU A 155 -8.10 9.31 5.40
C LEU A 155 -7.76 9.15 3.92
N TYR A 156 -6.46 9.07 3.60
CA TYR A 156 -5.96 8.86 2.26
C TYR A 156 -5.34 7.47 2.15
N ALA A 157 -5.89 6.59 1.32
CA ALA A 157 -5.26 5.31 1.00
C ALA A 157 -4.57 5.42 -0.36
N VAL A 158 -3.30 5.00 -0.44
CA VAL A 158 -2.47 5.12 -1.63
C VAL A 158 -1.81 3.80 -2.00
N HIS A 159 -1.54 3.63 -3.30
CA HIS A 159 -0.57 2.70 -3.85
C HIS A 159 0.01 3.37 -5.10
N LEU A 160 1.19 3.95 -4.97
CA LEU A 160 1.82 4.74 -6.03
C LEU A 160 2.52 3.85 -7.05
N SER A 161 2.91 4.44 -8.18
CA SER A 161 3.59 3.70 -9.25
C SER A 161 5.00 3.27 -8.86
N ALA A 162 5.31 1.98 -9.08
CA ALA A 162 6.64 1.41 -8.87
C ALA A 162 7.55 1.63 -10.10
N TYR A 163 7.04 1.29 -11.25
CA TYR A 163 7.80 1.20 -12.50
C TYR A 163 7.64 2.48 -13.33
N THR A 164 8.43 3.50 -13.02
CA THR A 164 8.46 4.73 -13.83
C THR A 164 9.82 4.85 -14.52
N SER A 165 9.80 5.14 -15.83
CA SER A 165 11.00 5.14 -16.66
C SER A 165 12.11 6.09 -16.19
N ASP A 166 11.72 7.21 -15.53
CA ASP A 166 12.62 8.25 -15.04
C ASP A 166 12.30 8.76 -13.63
N GLY A 167 11.30 8.14 -12.96
CA GLY A 167 10.85 8.53 -11.61
C GLY A 167 9.97 9.79 -11.56
N THR A 168 9.80 10.52 -12.65
CA THR A 168 9.05 11.80 -12.65
C THR A 168 7.56 11.63 -12.37
N ILE A 169 6.96 10.54 -12.83
CA ILE A 169 5.53 10.25 -12.59
C ILE A 169 5.27 10.03 -11.11
N ALA A 170 6.08 9.23 -10.43
CA ALA A 170 5.93 8.98 -8.99
C ALA A 170 6.09 10.27 -8.17
N ILE A 171 6.98 11.18 -8.59
CA ILE A 171 7.11 12.51 -7.96
C ILE A 171 5.83 13.33 -8.16
N LYS A 172 5.28 13.40 -9.38
CA LYS A 172 4.02 14.11 -9.66
C LYS A 172 2.83 13.52 -8.88
N GLN A 173 2.81 12.19 -8.69
CA GLN A 173 1.80 11.54 -7.87
C GLN A 173 1.90 11.98 -6.41
N MET A 174 3.11 12.01 -5.86
CA MET A 174 3.36 12.51 -4.50
C MET A 174 3.03 14.00 -4.35
N GLU A 175 3.41 14.84 -5.31
CA GLU A 175 3.08 16.28 -5.31
C GLU A 175 1.56 16.49 -5.24
N MET A 176 0.80 15.82 -6.10
CA MET A 176 -0.66 15.91 -6.12
C MET A 176 -1.30 15.48 -4.80
N LEU A 177 -0.80 14.40 -4.20
CA LEU A 177 -1.28 13.91 -2.90
C LEU A 177 -0.97 14.92 -1.79
N LEU A 178 0.26 15.41 -1.73
CA LEU A 178 0.70 16.38 -0.72
C LEU A 178 -0.03 17.71 -0.83
N ASP A 179 -0.34 18.18 -2.05
CA ASP A 179 -1.11 19.40 -2.28
C ASP A 179 -2.56 19.25 -1.79
N ASP A 180 -3.18 18.08 -2.03
CA ASP A 180 -4.53 17.79 -1.55
C ASP A 180 -4.58 17.71 -0.01
N MET A 181 -3.60 17.02 0.60
CA MET A 181 -3.47 16.96 2.07
C MET A 181 -3.23 18.35 2.68
N GLN A 182 -2.38 19.17 2.06
CA GLN A 182 -2.12 20.55 2.51
C GLN A 182 -3.39 21.40 2.45
N ALA A 183 -4.15 21.30 1.35
CA ALA A 183 -5.40 22.03 1.21
C ALA A 183 -6.46 21.63 2.23
N GLU A 184 -6.52 20.37 2.67
CA GLU A 184 -7.41 19.93 3.73
C GLU A 184 -6.91 20.38 5.12
N TYR A 185 -5.60 20.34 5.36
CA TYR A 185 -5.01 20.89 6.59
C TYR A 185 -5.31 22.39 6.75
N GLU A 186 -5.22 23.18 5.68
CA GLU A 186 -5.53 24.62 5.70
C GLU A 186 -7.01 24.93 6.04
N LYS A 187 -7.91 23.98 5.81
CA LYS A 187 -9.32 24.06 6.26
C LYS A 187 -9.46 23.72 7.75
N GLY A 188 -8.39 23.30 8.42
CA GLY A 188 -8.38 22.87 9.81
C GLY A 188 -8.64 21.39 10.02
N ASN A 189 -8.76 20.60 8.94
CA ASN A 189 -8.96 19.16 9.01
C ASN A 189 -7.68 18.43 9.42
N TYR A 190 -7.82 17.20 9.90
CA TYR A 190 -6.73 16.29 10.18
C TYR A 190 -6.49 15.40 8.96
N CYS A 191 -5.25 15.28 8.52
CA CYS A 191 -4.92 14.45 7.36
C CYS A 191 -4.02 13.30 7.76
N VAL A 192 -4.42 12.09 7.42
CA VAL A 192 -3.63 10.87 7.59
C VAL A 192 -3.68 10.07 6.29
N CYS A 193 -2.51 9.82 5.72
CA CYS A 193 -2.32 8.98 4.56
C CYS A 193 -1.56 7.72 4.96
N GLY A 194 -1.89 6.60 4.36
CA GLY A 194 -1.12 5.36 4.49
C GLY A 194 -1.22 4.50 3.24
N GLY A 195 -0.20 3.71 3.01
CA GLY A 195 -0.15 2.82 1.86
C GLY A 195 1.26 2.45 1.44
N ASP A 196 1.30 1.88 0.25
CA ASP A 196 2.52 1.56 -0.47
C ASP A 196 2.90 2.75 -1.38
N PHE A 197 4.01 3.40 -1.04
CA PHE A 197 4.52 4.54 -1.79
C PHE A 197 5.47 4.15 -2.93
N ASN A 198 5.89 2.88 -2.98
CA ASN A 198 6.89 2.39 -3.92
C ASN A 198 8.17 3.25 -3.94
N LYS A 199 8.51 3.82 -2.80
CA LYS A 199 9.70 4.65 -2.55
C LYS A 199 10.34 4.24 -1.24
N ASP A 200 11.66 4.26 -1.18
CA ASP A 200 12.38 4.08 0.09
C ASP A 200 12.04 5.22 1.05
N LEU A 201 11.15 4.95 2.00
CA LEU A 201 10.70 5.92 2.99
C LEU A 201 11.76 6.22 4.05
N LEU A 202 12.67 5.27 4.33
CA LEU A 202 13.82 5.51 5.21
C LEU A 202 14.87 6.36 4.49
N GLY A 203 15.01 6.17 3.17
CA GLY A 203 16.01 6.83 2.33
C GLY A 203 17.39 6.19 2.39
N ASN A 204 17.57 5.18 3.25
CA ASN A 204 18.81 4.43 3.45
C ASN A 204 18.54 3.00 3.91
N SER A 205 17.48 2.38 3.37
CA SER A 205 17.07 1.03 3.73
C SER A 205 18.18 -0.01 3.58
N ASP A 206 19.05 0.15 2.58
CA ASP A 206 20.23 -0.70 2.36
C ASP A 206 21.19 -0.70 3.56
N GLN A 207 21.40 0.46 4.18
CA GLN A 207 22.25 0.60 5.38
C GLN A 207 21.54 0.04 6.62
N VAL A 208 20.23 0.33 6.77
CA VAL A 208 19.43 -0.11 7.92
C VAL A 208 19.36 -1.63 7.99
N PHE A 209 19.10 -2.29 6.85
CA PHE A 209 18.96 -3.75 6.77
C PHE A 209 20.27 -4.47 6.45
N GLY A 210 21.35 -3.75 6.14
CA GLY A 210 22.65 -4.33 5.81
C GLY A 210 22.66 -5.13 4.49
N ILE A 211 21.76 -4.81 3.57
CA ILE A 211 21.60 -5.49 2.28
C ILE A 211 21.75 -4.47 1.15
N SER A 212 22.75 -4.67 0.30
CA SER A 212 22.96 -3.79 -0.85
C SER A 212 21.79 -3.84 -1.82
N ALA A 213 21.35 -2.67 -2.30
CA ALA A 213 20.36 -2.58 -3.36
C ALA A 213 20.85 -3.23 -4.67
N GLY A 214 22.16 -3.29 -4.92
CA GLY A 214 22.71 -3.86 -6.14
C GLY A 214 22.13 -3.22 -7.40
N ASP A 215 21.51 -4.03 -8.24
CA ASP A 215 20.84 -3.60 -9.47
C ASP A 215 19.36 -3.17 -9.25
N TYR A 216 18.83 -3.31 -8.03
CA TYR A 216 17.46 -2.92 -7.72
C TYR A 216 17.38 -1.40 -7.52
N THR A 217 16.80 -0.71 -8.48
CA THR A 217 16.69 0.76 -8.50
C THR A 217 15.25 1.29 -8.44
N TRP A 218 14.28 0.39 -8.28
CA TRP A 218 12.86 0.76 -8.32
C TRP A 218 12.42 1.59 -7.10
N ALA A 219 12.92 1.30 -5.91
CA ALA A 219 12.56 2.01 -4.68
C ALA A 219 13.57 3.15 -4.39
N GLN A 220 13.46 4.25 -5.13
CA GLN A 220 14.28 5.44 -4.87
C GLN A 220 13.83 6.18 -3.61
N PRO A 221 14.73 6.86 -2.87
CA PRO A 221 14.36 7.72 -1.76
C PRO A 221 13.33 8.78 -2.14
N VAL A 222 12.45 9.13 -1.20
CA VAL A 222 11.52 10.25 -1.37
C VAL A 222 12.29 11.56 -1.27
N PRO A 223 12.25 12.45 -2.27
CA PRO A 223 12.92 13.73 -2.20
C PRO A 223 12.38 14.60 -1.06
N ALA A 224 13.25 15.11 -0.19
CA ALA A 224 12.85 15.92 0.96
C ALA A 224 12.19 17.24 0.54
N GLU A 225 12.54 17.75 -0.63
CA GLU A 225 12.01 18.99 -1.21
C GLU A 225 10.50 18.97 -1.40
N LEU A 226 9.91 17.80 -1.60
CA LEU A 226 8.44 17.62 -1.76
C LEU A 226 7.65 18.12 -0.54
N PHE A 227 8.27 18.08 0.64
CA PHE A 227 7.66 18.49 1.90
C PHE A 227 7.95 19.95 2.26
N SER A 228 8.80 20.62 1.47
CA SER A 228 9.19 22.02 1.75
C SER A 228 7.98 22.96 1.69
N GLY A 229 7.75 23.70 2.76
CA GLY A 229 6.62 24.63 2.88
C GLY A 229 5.25 23.96 3.08
N LYS A 230 5.21 22.66 3.36
CA LYS A 230 3.98 21.93 3.67
C LYS A 230 3.93 21.55 5.15
N ASN A 231 2.73 21.54 5.69
CA ASN A 231 2.44 21.08 7.06
C ASN A 231 2.13 19.56 7.07
N ILE A 232 2.91 18.80 6.34
CA ILE A 232 2.79 17.35 6.20
C ILE A 232 4.14 16.72 6.48
N ALA A 233 4.14 15.71 7.34
CA ALA A 233 5.32 14.92 7.69
C ALA A 233 5.24 13.50 7.12
N LYS A 234 6.38 12.99 6.68
CA LYS A 234 6.56 11.58 6.31
C LYS A 234 6.90 10.76 7.57
N ILE A 235 6.22 9.66 7.78
CA ILE A 235 6.43 8.71 8.87
C ILE A 235 6.83 7.36 8.24
N ALA A 236 8.11 7.05 8.30
CA ALA A 236 8.65 5.76 7.91
C ALA A 236 8.65 4.83 9.14
N PRO A 237 7.91 3.71 9.10
CA PRO A 237 7.87 2.78 10.22
C PRO A 237 9.23 2.12 10.45
N LEU A 238 9.76 2.22 11.66
CA LEU A 238 11.04 1.61 12.02
C LEU A 238 11.14 1.41 13.54
N ASP A 239 11.41 0.19 13.96
CA ASP A 239 11.94 -0.10 15.29
C ASP A 239 13.48 -0.06 15.20
N GLN A 240 14.11 0.86 15.91
CA GLN A 240 15.56 1.04 15.90
C GLN A 240 16.32 -0.13 16.51
N ASP A 241 15.71 -0.81 17.48
CA ASP A 241 16.33 -1.93 18.22
C ASP A 241 16.16 -3.25 17.46
N ASN A 242 15.09 -3.37 16.66
CA ASN A 242 14.79 -4.55 15.85
C ASN A 242 14.20 -4.14 14.49
N PRO A 243 15.03 -3.68 13.56
CA PRO A 243 14.55 -3.19 12.27
C PRO A 243 13.97 -4.32 11.41
N VAL A 244 12.70 -4.17 11.03
CA VAL A 244 11.97 -5.08 10.14
C VAL A 244 11.63 -4.33 8.85
N PRO A 245 11.96 -4.86 7.66
CA PRO A 245 11.60 -4.23 6.39
C PRO A 245 10.11 -4.40 6.08
N SER A 246 9.51 -3.43 5.38
CA SER A 246 8.12 -3.55 4.99
C SER A 246 7.90 -4.32 3.69
N CYS A 247 8.91 -4.43 2.82
CA CYS A 247 8.79 -5.09 1.52
C CYS A 247 10.06 -5.87 1.16
N ARG A 248 9.88 -7.02 0.51
CA ARG A 248 10.92 -7.79 -0.16
C ARG A 248 10.79 -7.71 -1.68
N ASN A 249 11.86 -7.92 -2.41
CA ASN A 249 11.75 -8.17 -3.84
C ASN A 249 11.11 -9.55 -4.10
N ALA A 250 10.23 -9.65 -5.10
CA ALA A 250 9.48 -10.88 -5.38
C ALA A 250 10.03 -11.66 -6.60
N ASP A 251 11.32 -11.50 -6.91
CA ASP A 251 12.02 -12.20 -7.99
C ASP A 251 12.32 -13.69 -7.69
N ALA A 252 12.29 -14.06 -6.42
CA ALA A 252 12.48 -15.42 -5.92
C ALA A 252 11.65 -15.67 -4.65
N PRO A 253 11.47 -16.94 -4.21
CA PRO A 253 11.03 -17.24 -2.85
C PRO A 253 11.89 -16.51 -1.81
N TYR A 254 11.27 -16.11 -0.69
CA TYR A 254 11.96 -15.35 0.34
C TYR A 254 13.15 -16.13 0.92
N HIS A 255 14.28 -15.48 1.02
CA HIS A 255 15.48 -16.04 1.63
C HIS A 255 16.33 -14.96 2.31
N SER A 256 17.13 -15.36 3.28
CA SER A 256 18.09 -14.45 3.94
C SER A 256 19.05 -13.82 2.90
N GLY A 257 19.22 -12.50 2.99
CA GLY A 257 20.08 -11.73 2.08
C GLY A 257 19.39 -11.26 0.80
N GLN A 258 18.10 -11.56 0.61
CA GLN A 258 17.31 -10.97 -0.47
C GLN A 258 17.14 -9.47 -0.27
N TYR A 259 17.02 -8.71 -1.35
CA TYR A 259 16.78 -7.27 -1.28
C TYR A 259 15.46 -6.97 -0.55
N VAL A 260 15.55 -6.11 0.43
CA VAL A 260 14.42 -5.63 1.24
C VAL A 260 14.51 -4.12 1.43
N VAL A 261 13.34 -3.48 1.60
CA VAL A 261 13.21 -2.03 1.69
C VAL A 261 11.97 -1.65 2.49
N THR A 262 11.88 -0.42 3.00
CA THR A 262 10.66 0.10 3.62
C THR A 262 9.96 1.05 2.65
N VAL A 263 8.91 0.57 1.98
CA VAL A 263 8.09 1.34 1.02
C VAL A 263 6.70 1.66 1.54
N ASP A 264 6.25 0.94 2.56
CA ASP A 264 4.97 1.15 3.23
C ASP A 264 5.15 2.10 4.42
N GLY A 265 4.21 3.02 4.58
CA GLY A 265 4.28 3.97 5.67
C GLY A 265 3.15 4.98 5.65
N PHE A 266 3.39 6.16 6.26
CA PHE A 266 2.33 7.13 6.46
C PHE A 266 2.80 8.57 6.17
N LEU A 267 1.82 9.43 5.85
CA LEU A 267 1.96 10.88 5.86
C LEU A 267 0.91 11.44 6.82
N VAL A 268 1.29 12.43 7.61
CA VAL A 268 0.39 13.06 8.58
C VAL A 268 0.51 14.58 8.53
N SER A 269 -0.59 15.28 8.76
CA SER A 269 -0.56 16.74 8.94
C SER A 269 -0.04 17.12 10.34
N ASP A 270 0.49 18.35 10.49
CA ASP A 270 1.13 18.84 11.72
C ASP A 270 0.20 18.81 12.96
N ASN A 271 -1.11 18.79 12.76
CA ASN A 271 -2.11 18.66 13.82
C ASN A 271 -2.44 17.20 14.20
N VAL A 272 -1.62 16.25 13.73
CA VAL A 272 -1.65 14.83 14.08
C VAL A 272 -0.34 14.45 14.76
N THR A 273 -0.41 14.02 16.02
CA THR A 273 0.78 13.59 16.77
C THR A 273 0.94 12.08 16.67
N VAL A 274 2.06 11.63 16.13
CA VAL A 274 2.40 10.21 16.06
C VAL A 274 3.20 9.80 17.28
N SER A 275 2.76 8.76 17.99
CA SER A 275 3.45 8.20 19.16
C SER A 275 4.31 6.99 18.83
N SER A 276 3.93 6.21 17.82
CA SER A 276 4.72 5.06 17.33
C SER A 276 4.38 4.73 15.89
N ALA A 277 5.37 4.23 15.15
CA ALA A 277 5.17 3.62 13.84
C ALA A 277 6.18 2.48 13.65
N THR A 278 5.70 1.27 13.42
CA THR A 278 6.52 0.06 13.30
C THR A 278 6.02 -0.87 12.19
N VAL A 279 6.87 -1.80 11.80
CA VAL A 279 6.52 -2.91 10.90
C VAL A 279 6.17 -4.12 11.74
N ILE A 280 5.10 -4.82 11.37
CA ILE A 280 4.70 -6.09 11.99
C ILE A 280 5.40 -7.20 11.22
N ASP A 281 6.36 -7.87 11.87
CA ASP A 281 7.10 -8.96 11.25
C ASP A 281 6.21 -10.21 11.09
N THR A 282 5.83 -10.50 9.85
CA THR A 282 5.18 -11.76 9.47
C THR A 282 6.15 -12.76 8.84
N GLY A 283 7.42 -12.39 8.68
CA GLY A 283 8.40 -13.14 7.91
C GLY A 283 8.04 -13.24 6.43
N PHE A 284 7.23 -12.30 5.92
CA PHE A 284 6.66 -12.33 4.57
C PHE A 284 5.83 -13.59 4.26
N ALA A 285 5.24 -14.19 5.29
CA ALA A 285 4.51 -15.45 5.15
C ALA A 285 3.25 -15.34 4.26
N TYR A 286 2.67 -14.15 4.15
CA TYR A 286 1.35 -13.98 3.52
C TYR A 286 1.36 -13.01 2.34
N SER A 287 2.39 -12.19 2.21
CA SER A 287 2.58 -11.18 1.16
C SER A 287 4.07 -10.89 1.05
N ASP A 288 4.51 -10.33 -0.07
CA ASP A 288 5.84 -9.73 -0.22
C ASP A 288 5.99 -8.40 0.55
N HIS A 289 4.92 -7.98 1.23
CA HIS A 289 4.94 -6.90 2.21
C HIS A 289 4.63 -7.42 3.62
N ASN A 290 5.19 -6.74 4.60
CA ASN A 290 4.81 -6.84 6.01
C ASN A 290 3.84 -5.70 6.35
N PRO A 291 2.80 -5.93 7.17
CA PRO A 291 1.92 -4.85 7.61
C PRO A 291 2.68 -3.78 8.39
N VAL A 292 2.32 -2.52 8.21
CA VAL A 292 2.85 -1.41 8.99
C VAL A 292 1.78 -0.82 9.89
N THR A 293 2.15 -0.40 11.08
CA THR A 293 1.22 0.15 12.07
C THR A 293 1.69 1.51 12.57
N MET A 294 0.72 2.37 12.91
CA MET A 294 0.95 3.69 13.49
C MET A 294 -0.08 3.97 14.57
N THR A 295 0.39 4.51 15.69
CA THR A 295 -0.47 5.06 16.76
C THR A 295 -0.37 6.58 16.74
N PHE A 296 -1.52 7.27 16.70
CA PHE A 296 -1.57 8.71 16.64
C PHE A 296 -2.72 9.30 17.47
N THR A 297 -2.62 10.60 17.76
CA THR A 297 -3.66 11.40 18.38
C THR A 297 -3.89 12.67 17.58
N LEU A 298 -5.15 13.13 17.54
CA LEU A 298 -5.53 14.38 16.90
C LEU A 298 -5.39 15.52 17.91
N GLN A 299 -4.70 16.57 17.52
CA GLN A 299 -4.56 17.77 18.38
C GLN A 299 -5.86 18.60 18.36
N PRO A 300 -6.23 19.24 19.48
CA PRO A 300 -7.43 20.07 19.57
C PRO A 300 -7.51 21.19 18.54
#